data_b431edac3bbd60d7d1effa63e3b16b7e
#
_entry.id   b431edac3bbd60d7d1effa63e3b16b7e
#
_cell.length_a   1.000
_cell.length_b   1.000
_cell.length_c   1.000
_cell.angle_alpha   90.00
_cell.angle_beta   90.00
_cell.angle_gamma   90.00
#
_symmetry.space_group_name_H-M   'P 1'
#
loop_
_entity.id
_entity.type
_entity.pdbx_description
1 polymer ?
#
loop_
_entity_poly.entity_id
_entity_poly.type
_entity_poly.pdbx_seq_one_letter_code
_entity_poly.pdbx_strand_id
1 'polypeptide(L)'
;FNVRKAYVDENTVRDTYYNFARNRVLLEKYCPSLRLKPEEDLTFPVFVKPESKLTFASIASGLRNRYEGTDSDPYQTDNPHTAWRPISVFRCSQSHILQLKPWLPLAVGAVTWVSWGMPSLGVFVPVFQGAKWFPKAYGIGTHDADSISAGWAFRKAQTLAMTDYRAFEPIVRRVWDAWEREAEERVNRIQIRYTALVEKSVEEADRFLQLESDRILEDALTRARALENELMTLLTRKISAKFPFNGA
;
A
#
# COMPACT_ATOMS: atom_id res chain seq x y z
N PHE A 1 -0.76 -29.65 -15.54
CA PHE A 1 -0.43 -29.67 -14.10
C PHE A 1 -1.28 -28.64 -13.36
N ASN A 2 -2.02 -29.09 -12.36
CA ASN A 2 -2.86 -28.21 -11.55
C ASN A 2 -2.14 -27.94 -10.22
N VAL A 3 -1.57 -26.73 -10.09
CA VAL A 3 -0.82 -26.29 -8.91
C VAL A 3 -1.68 -26.37 -7.64
N ARG A 4 -2.96 -25.99 -7.73
CA ARG A 4 -3.86 -26.00 -6.59
C ARG A 4 -4.05 -27.42 -6.05
N LYS A 5 -4.37 -28.39 -6.93
CA LYS A 5 -4.51 -29.79 -6.53
C LYS A 5 -3.23 -30.39 -5.92
N ALA A 6 -2.07 -29.88 -6.34
CA ALA A 6 -0.80 -30.41 -5.87
C ALA A 6 -0.33 -29.83 -4.53
N TYR A 7 -0.71 -28.58 -4.21
CA TYR A 7 -0.11 -27.84 -3.10
C TYR A 7 -1.12 -27.22 -2.12
N VAL A 8 -2.42 -27.31 -2.39
CA VAL A 8 -3.44 -26.76 -1.51
C VAL A 8 -4.27 -27.91 -0.94
N ASP A 9 -4.53 -27.84 0.35
CA ASP A 9 -5.42 -28.79 1.01
C ASP A 9 -6.87 -28.48 0.64
N GLU A 10 -7.40 -29.21 -0.32
CA GLU A 10 -8.76 -29.05 -0.87
C GLU A 10 -9.86 -29.27 0.17
N ASN A 11 -9.55 -29.92 1.30
CA ASN A 11 -10.49 -30.26 2.33
C ASN A 11 -10.65 -29.21 3.41
N THR A 12 -9.89 -28.10 3.33
CA THR A 12 -9.96 -27.06 4.34
C THR A 12 -10.84 -25.90 3.88
N VAL A 13 -11.85 -25.58 4.65
CA VAL A 13 -12.60 -24.33 4.64
C VAL A 13 -11.67 -23.11 4.57
N ARG A 14 -10.44 -23.26 5.09
CA ARG A 14 -9.39 -22.25 5.02
C ARG A 14 -9.04 -21.81 3.60
N ASP A 15 -8.93 -22.71 2.63
CA ASP A 15 -8.50 -22.33 1.28
C ASP A 15 -9.54 -21.43 0.59
N THR A 16 -10.82 -21.74 0.75
CA THR A 16 -11.91 -20.94 0.19
C THR A 16 -11.90 -19.53 0.76
N TYR A 17 -11.79 -19.37 2.07
CA TYR A 17 -11.84 -18.06 2.71
C TYR A 17 -10.51 -17.29 2.69
N TYR A 18 -9.37 -17.99 2.63
CA TYR A 18 -8.06 -17.36 2.73
C TYR A 18 -7.41 -17.12 1.38
N ASN A 19 -7.39 -18.08 0.49
CA ASN A 19 -6.61 -17.96 -0.75
C ASN A 19 -7.50 -17.71 -1.96
N PHE A 20 -8.57 -18.45 -2.07
CA PHE A 20 -9.45 -18.43 -3.23
C PHE A 20 -10.10 -17.05 -3.44
N ALA A 21 -10.70 -16.50 -2.40
CA ALA A 21 -11.36 -15.22 -2.45
C ALA A 21 -10.44 -14.07 -2.88
N ARG A 22 -9.16 -14.08 -2.43
CA ARG A 22 -8.16 -13.08 -2.82
C ARG A 22 -7.76 -13.18 -4.28
N ASN A 23 -7.57 -14.39 -4.80
CA ASN A 23 -7.27 -14.61 -6.20
C ASN A 23 -8.46 -14.19 -7.08
N ARG A 24 -9.67 -14.59 -6.71
CA ARG A 24 -10.88 -14.26 -7.42
C ARG A 24 -11.05 -12.74 -7.55
N VAL A 25 -10.97 -12.00 -6.46
CA VAL A 25 -11.22 -10.56 -6.48
C VAL A 25 -10.23 -9.80 -7.37
N LEU A 26 -8.97 -10.26 -7.46
CA LEU A 26 -7.98 -9.67 -8.37
C LEU A 26 -8.26 -10.04 -9.83
N LEU A 27 -8.61 -11.28 -10.09
CA LEU A 27 -8.93 -11.74 -11.44
C LEU A 27 -10.16 -11.01 -11.96
N GLU A 28 -11.23 -10.92 -11.20
CA GLU A 28 -12.46 -10.20 -11.56
C GLU A 28 -12.22 -8.68 -11.69
N LYS A 29 -11.31 -8.11 -10.89
CA LYS A 29 -10.94 -6.68 -10.97
C LYS A 29 -10.23 -6.33 -12.28
N TYR A 30 -9.33 -7.18 -12.74
CA TYR A 30 -8.51 -6.89 -13.93
C TYR A 30 -9.09 -7.51 -15.20
N CYS A 31 -9.99 -8.47 -15.07
CA CYS A 31 -10.69 -9.15 -16.15
C CYS A 31 -12.18 -9.23 -15.82
N PRO A 32 -12.95 -8.12 -15.90
CA PRO A 32 -14.36 -8.09 -15.50
C PRO A 32 -15.27 -9.02 -16.31
N SER A 33 -14.88 -9.38 -17.53
CA SER A 33 -15.62 -10.37 -18.33
C SER A 33 -15.44 -11.80 -17.84
N LEU A 34 -14.43 -12.07 -17.01
CA LEU A 34 -14.18 -13.37 -16.44
C LEU A 34 -15.24 -13.68 -15.38
N ARG A 35 -16.12 -14.67 -15.68
CA ARG A 35 -17.17 -15.11 -14.75
C ARG A 35 -16.67 -16.33 -13.99
N LEU A 36 -16.01 -16.08 -12.85
CA LEU A 36 -15.56 -17.17 -11.98
C LEU A 36 -16.73 -17.62 -11.10
N LYS A 37 -16.91 -18.93 -11.04
CA LYS A 37 -17.88 -19.57 -10.16
C LYS A 37 -17.13 -20.22 -8.99
N PRO A 38 -17.05 -19.57 -7.84
CA PRO A 38 -16.18 -20.00 -6.73
C PRO A 38 -16.48 -21.40 -6.21
N GLU A 39 -17.74 -21.82 -6.35
CA GLU A 39 -18.24 -23.09 -5.83
C GLU A 39 -18.04 -24.25 -6.82
N GLU A 40 -17.92 -23.94 -8.12
CA GLU A 40 -17.78 -24.91 -9.18
C GLU A 40 -16.36 -24.96 -9.75
N ASP A 41 -15.68 -23.81 -9.85
CA ASP A 41 -14.37 -23.68 -10.45
C ASP A 41 -13.27 -23.74 -9.39
N LEU A 42 -12.80 -24.92 -9.07
CA LEU A 42 -11.62 -25.11 -8.23
C LEU A 42 -10.31 -24.72 -8.94
N THR A 43 -10.38 -24.30 -10.20
CA THR A 43 -9.21 -23.97 -11.02
C THR A 43 -9.31 -22.55 -11.55
N PHE A 44 -8.37 -21.70 -11.18
CA PHE A 44 -8.20 -20.39 -11.80
C PHE A 44 -7.26 -20.47 -13.01
N PRO A 45 -7.45 -19.63 -14.02
CA PRO A 45 -6.46 -19.49 -15.09
C PRO A 45 -5.14 -19.02 -14.48
N VAL A 46 -4.03 -19.65 -14.89
CA VAL A 46 -2.68 -19.30 -14.41
C VAL A 46 -2.26 -17.92 -14.94
N PHE A 47 -2.66 -17.62 -16.17
CA PHE A 47 -2.40 -16.35 -16.83
C PHE A 47 -3.69 -15.76 -17.36
N VAL A 48 -3.87 -14.47 -17.16
CA VAL A 48 -4.97 -13.68 -17.72
C VAL A 48 -4.38 -12.43 -18.37
N LYS A 49 -4.99 -12.02 -19.48
CA LYS A 49 -4.70 -10.73 -20.09
C LYS A 49 -5.65 -9.70 -19.46
N PRO A 50 -5.15 -8.67 -18.79
CA PRO A 50 -6.02 -7.61 -18.28
C PRO A 50 -6.81 -6.95 -19.41
N GLU A 51 -8.07 -6.63 -19.17
CA GLU A 51 -8.97 -6.01 -20.17
C GLU A 51 -8.65 -4.52 -20.37
N SER A 52 -7.93 -3.92 -19.44
CA SER A 52 -7.43 -2.56 -19.57
C SER A 52 -5.96 -2.49 -19.17
N LYS A 53 -5.26 -1.42 -19.62
CA LYS A 53 -3.89 -1.19 -19.26
C LYS A 53 -3.76 -0.99 -17.73
N LEU A 54 -2.87 -1.76 -17.11
CA LEU A 54 -2.59 -1.61 -15.70
C LEU A 54 -1.81 -0.31 -15.45
N THR A 55 -2.29 0.48 -14.50
CA THR A 55 -1.63 1.69 -14.02
C THR A 55 -1.13 1.46 -12.58
N PHE A 56 -0.25 2.34 -12.10
CA PHE A 56 0.13 2.34 -10.69
C PHE A 56 -1.10 2.35 -9.77
N ALA A 57 -2.02 3.28 -10.00
CA ALA A 57 -3.24 3.41 -9.20
C ALA A 57 -4.11 2.14 -9.22
N SER A 58 -4.23 1.47 -10.39
CA SER A 58 -5.01 0.24 -10.50
C SER A 58 -4.41 -0.91 -9.70
N ILE A 59 -3.08 -1.08 -9.75
CA ILE A 59 -2.36 -2.11 -8.99
C ILE A 59 -2.42 -1.80 -7.49
N ALA A 60 -2.17 -0.55 -7.10
CA ALA A 60 -2.28 -0.11 -5.71
C ALA A 60 -3.68 -0.39 -5.13
N SER A 61 -4.74 -0.09 -5.90
CA SER A 61 -6.12 -0.42 -5.53
C SER A 61 -6.35 -1.93 -5.37
N GLY A 62 -5.71 -2.77 -6.18
CA GLY A 62 -5.75 -4.24 -6.01
C GLY A 62 -5.12 -4.68 -4.70
N LEU A 63 -3.93 -4.17 -4.40
CA LEU A 63 -3.22 -4.49 -3.14
C LEU A 63 -3.95 -3.95 -1.89
N ARG A 64 -4.76 -2.91 -2.04
CA ARG A 64 -5.61 -2.33 -0.98
C ARG A 64 -6.92 -3.06 -0.78
N ASN A 65 -7.26 -3.99 -1.66
CA ASN A 65 -8.56 -4.64 -1.62
C ASN A 65 -8.82 -5.33 -0.27
N ARG A 66 -10.02 -5.09 0.24
CA ARG A 66 -10.56 -5.64 1.48
C ARG A 66 -12.01 -6.08 1.33
N TYR A 67 -12.46 -6.29 0.09
CA TYR A 67 -13.86 -6.58 -0.26
C TYR A 67 -14.81 -5.40 0.04
N GLU A 68 -14.33 -4.17 -0.17
CA GLU A 68 -15.07 -2.93 0.09
C GLU A 68 -16.49 -2.98 -0.49
N GLY A 69 -17.47 -2.56 0.31
CA GLY A 69 -18.86 -2.50 -0.10
C GLY A 69 -19.57 -3.85 -0.15
N THR A 70 -18.97 -4.91 0.41
CA THR A 70 -19.58 -6.24 0.54
C THR A 70 -19.65 -6.67 2.01
N ASP A 71 -20.50 -7.65 2.30
CA ASP A 71 -20.61 -8.24 3.64
C ASP A 71 -19.33 -8.98 4.08
N SER A 72 -18.41 -9.21 3.16
CA SER A 72 -17.11 -9.85 3.42
C SER A 72 -16.02 -8.89 3.85
N ASP A 73 -16.27 -7.57 3.90
CA ASP A 73 -15.32 -6.57 4.39
C ASP A 73 -15.15 -6.67 5.91
N PRO A 74 -14.00 -7.16 6.43
CA PRO A 74 -13.83 -7.39 7.86
C PRO A 74 -13.75 -6.11 8.70
N TYR A 75 -13.60 -4.94 8.06
CA TYR A 75 -13.45 -3.66 8.74
C TYR A 75 -14.76 -2.84 8.78
N GLN A 76 -15.77 -3.30 8.05
CA GLN A 76 -17.07 -2.65 7.99
C GLN A 76 -18.24 -3.54 8.42
N THR A 77 -18.00 -4.83 8.60
CA THR A 77 -18.99 -5.75 9.13
C THR A 77 -19.02 -5.73 10.67
N ASP A 78 -20.19 -5.94 11.25
CA ASP A 78 -20.34 -6.09 12.70
C ASP A 78 -19.91 -7.49 13.19
N ASN A 79 -19.74 -8.44 12.26
CA ASN A 79 -19.25 -9.78 12.55
C ASN A 79 -18.01 -10.13 11.71
N PRO A 80 -16.81 -9.66 12.12
CA PRO A 80 -15.58 -9.87 11.36
C PRO A 80 -15.16 -11.35 11.25
N HIS A 81 -15.73 -12.24 12.07
CA HIS A 81 -15.41 -13.67 12.03
C HIS A 81 -16.01 -14.39 10.81
N THR A 82 -17.02 -13.82 10.18
CA THR A 82 -17.61 -14.35 8.94
C THR A 82 -17.01 -13.74 7.66
N ALA A 83 -16.17 -12.73 7.83
CA ALA A 83 -15.54 -12.05 6.72
C ALA A 83 -14.44 -12.90 6.08
N TRP A 84 -14.26 -12.73 4.76
CA TRP A 84 -13.13 -13.32 4.06
C TRP A 84 -11.83 -12.62 4.43
N ARG A 85 -10.71 -13.35 4.40
CA ARG A 85 -9.40 -12.75 4.62
C ARG A 85 -9.03 -11.86 3.43
N PRO A 86 -8.91 -10.54 3.62
CA PRO A 86 -8.61 -9.63 2.52
C PRO A 86 -7.12 -9.68 2.12
N ILE A 87 -6.80 -9.02 1.01
CA ILE A 87 -5.42 -8.78 0.58
C ILE A 87 -4.77 -7.80 1.56
N SER A 88 -5.45 -6.69 1.84
CA SER A 88 -5.00 -5.69 2.79
C SER A 88 -5.39 -6.08 4.21
N VAL A 89 -4.45 -6.65 4.96
CA VAL A 89 -4.64 -7.00 6.38
C VAL A 89 -3.67 -6.22 7.27
N PHE A 90 -4.07 -5.93 8.50
CA PHE A 90 -3.22 -5.19 9.44
C PHE A 90 -1.88 -5.86 9.71
N ARG A 91 -1.80 -7.18 9.60
CA ARG A 91 -0.57 -7.97 9.74
C ARG A 91 0.39 -7.90 8.55
N CYS A 92 0.05 -7.25 7.45
CA CYS A 92 1.01 -6.99 6.38
C CYS A 92 2.21 -6.25 6.95
N SER A 93 3.41 -6.74 6.64
CA SER A 93 4.66 -6.04 6.96
C SER A 93 4.96 -4.96 5.93
N GLN A 94 4.81 -5.33 4.66
CA GLN A 94 4.97 -4.43 3.51
C GLN A 94 4.21 -4.94 2.29
N SER A 95 4.00 -4.03 1.34
CA SER A 95 3.56 -4.32 -0.03
C SER A 95 4.39 -3.50 -1.01
N HIS A 96 4.59 -3.99 -2.22
CA HIS A 96 5.36 -3.25 -3.21
C HIS A 96 4.82 -3.43 -4.63
N ILE A 97 5.09 -2.42 -5.46
CA ILE A 97 4.78 -2.40 -6.89
C ILE A 97 6.09 -2.12 -7.62
N LEU A 98 6.47 -2.99 -8.55
CA LEU A 98 7.63 -2.80 -9.41
C LEU A 98 7.19 -2.11 -10.70
N GLN A 99 7.71 -0.91 -10.95
CA GLN A 99 7.48 -0.18 -12.18
C GLN A 99 8.76 -0.16 -13.02
N LEU A 100 8.72 -0.79 -14.18
CA LEU A 100 9.87 -0.92 -15.07
C LEU A 100 9.60 -0.18 -16.37
N LYS A 101 10.50 0.75 -16.73
CA LYS A 101 10.52 1.50 -18.00
C LYS A 101 11.84 1.23 -18.71
N PRO A 102 11.95 0.15 -19.52
CA PRO A 102 13.23 -0.29 -20.10
C PRO A 102 13.85 0.68 -21.11
N TRP A 103 13.07 1.67 -21.55
CA TRP A 103 13.55 2.75 -22.43
C TRP A 103 14.22 3.92 -21.70
N LEU A 104 14.27 3.89 -20.37
CA LEU A 104 14.97 4.88 -19.53
C LEU A 104 16.26 4.28 -18.96
N PRO A 105 17.23 5.14 -18.56
CA PRO A 105 18.38 4.67 -17.78
C PRO A 105 17.93 3.86 -16.56
N LEU A 106 18.60 2.73 -16.28
CA LEU A 106 18.22 1.79 -15.23
C LEU A 106 18.04 2.47 -13.86
N ALA A 107 18.90 3.45 -13.56
CA ALA A 107 18.85 4.17 -12.28
C ALA A 107 17.48 4.81 -11.98
N VAL A 108 16.76 5.25 -13.01
CA VAL A 108 15.45 5.90 -12.90
C VAL A 108 14.33 5.12 -13.60
N GLY A 109 14.68 4.18 -14.49
CA GLY A 109 13.73 3.35 -15.23
C GLY A 109 13.13 2.23 -14.38
N ALA A 110 13.79 1.84 -13.29
CA ALA A 110 13.30 0.87 -12.33
C ALA A 110 12.96 1.58 -11.01
N VAL A 111 11.68 1.59 -10.66
CA VAL A 111 11.15 2.20 -9.43
C VAL A 111 10.37 1.15 -8.64
N THR A 112 10.73 0.99 -7.39
CA THR A 112 9.96 0.17 -6.44
C THR A 112 9.11 1.09 -5.59
N TRP A 113 7.80 0.97 -5.68
CA TRP A 113 6.87 1.66 -4.81
C TRP A 113 6.60 0.79 -3.59
N VAL A 114 7.02 1.23 -2.42
CA VAL A 114 6.94 0.45 -1.17
C VAL A 114 5.91 1.06 -0.23
N SER A 115 5.03 0.20 0.30
CA SER A 115 4.10 0.58 1.36
C SER A 115 4.41 -0.26 2.60
N TRP A 116 4.65 0.40 3.72
CA TRP A 116 4.87 -0.25 5.02
C TRP A 116 3.55 -0.52 5.72
N GLY A 117 3.40 -1.73 6.23
CA GLY A 117 2.21 -2.15 6.96
C GLY A 117 1.01 -2.47 6.06
N MET A 118 -0.17 -2.13 6.52
CA MET A 118 -1.46 -2.40 5.86
C MET A 118 -1.66 -1.50 4.63
N PRO A 119 -1.76 -2.05 3.40
CA PRO A 119 -1.83 -1.21 2.19
C PRO A 119 -3.03 -0.28 2.12
N SER A 120 -4.20 -0.66 2.63
CA SER A 120 -5.39 0.20 2.62
C SER A 120 -5.26 1.43 3.52
N LEU A 121 -4.42 1.37 4.55
CA LEU A 121 -4.06 2.48 5.42
C LEU A 121 -2.66 3.02 5.14
N GLY A 122 -1.95 2.46 4.15
CA GLY A 122 -0.58 2.81 3.79
C GLY A 122 -0.48 3.72 2.57
N VAL A 123 0.72 4.16 2.31
CA VAL A 123 1.15 4.94 1.15
C VAL A 123 2.23 4.17 0.40
N PHE A 124 2.19 4.17 -0.91
CA PHE A 124 3.25 3.64 -1.75
C PHE A 124 4.29 4.72 -2.04
N VAL A 125 5.46 4.60 -1.43
CA VAL A 125 6.57 5.55 -1.56
C VAL A 125 7.54 5.06 -2.63
N PRO A 126 7.88 5.87 -3.64
CA PRO A 126 8.78 5.46 -4.71
C PRO A 126 10.24 5.44 -4.26
N VAL A 127 10.92 4.35 -4.58
CA VAL A 127 12.34 4.11 -4.36
C VAL A 127 12.99 3.83 -5.71
N PHE A 128 13.95 4.65 -6.13
CA PHE A 128 14.67 4.48 -7.37
C PHE A 128 15.80 3.46 -7.23
N GLN A 129 16.00 2.64 -8.25
CA GLN A 129 17.09 1.67 -8.29
C GLN A 129 18.49 2.33 -8.20
N GLY A 130 18.62 3.55 -8.71
CA GLY A 130 19.89 4.31 -8.67
C GLY A 130 20.15 5.04 -7.36
N ALA A 131 19.23 5.03 -6.39
CA ALA A 131 19.48 5.59 -5.06
C ALA A 131 20.52 4.76 -4.31
N LYS A 132 21.57 5.40 -3.78
CA LYS A 132 22.74 4.72 -3.17
C LYS A 132 22.59 4.53 -1.67
N TRP A 133 21.82 5.37 -1.02
CA TRP A 133 21.53 5.33 0.42
C TRP A 133 20.15 5.87 0.72
N PHE A 134 19.70 5.69 1.94
CA PHE A 134 18.41 6.14 2.42
C PHE A 134 18.57 7.02 3.67
N PRO A 135 17.62 7.94 3.94
CA PRO A 135 17.59 8.67 5.21
C PRO A 135 17.64 7.69 6.40
N LYS A 136 18.40 8.06 7.45
CA LYS A 136 18.68 7.19 8.60
C LYS A 136 17.43 6.51 9.18
N ALA A 137 16.30 7.22 9.22
CA ALA A 137 15.05 6.70 9.77
C ALA A 137 14.54 5.44 9.05
N TYR A 138 14.85 5.26 7.77
CA TYR A 138 14.47 4.08 6.98
C TYR A 138 15.38 2.87 7.19
N GLY A 139 16.56 3.07 7.76
CA GLY A 139 17.52 2.02 8.13
C GLY A 139 17.41 1.56 9.59
N ILE A 140 16.50 2.14 10.36
CA ILE A 140 16.29 1.78 11.78
C ILE A 140 15.05 0.90 11.87
N GLY A 141 15.21 -0.28 12.50
CA GLY A 141 14.09 -1.17 12.85
C GLY A 141 14.20 -1.54 14.33
N THR A 142 13.10 -1.36 15.07
CA THR A 142 12.99 -1.73 16.46
C THR A 142 11.75 -2.59 16.67
N HIS A 143 11.81 -3.50 17.66
CA HIS A 143 10.66 -4.30 18.05
C HIS A 143 9.59 -3.44 18.71
N ASP A 144 10.01 -2.54 19.57
CA ASP A 144 9.14 -1.64 20.31
C ASP A 144 8.92 -0.33 19.57
N ALA A 145 7.76 0.29 19.80
CA ALA A 145 7.40 1.54 19.17
C ALA A 145 8.35 2.67 19.56
N ASP A 146 8.91 3.35 18.56
CA ASP A 146 9.82 4.48 18.73
C ASP A 146 9.35 5.73 17.98
N SER A 147 10.04 6.85 18.15
CA SER A 147 9.77 8.13 17.49
C SER A 147 10.71 8.42 16.30
N ILE A 148 11.67 7.52 16.03
CA ILE A 148 12.77 7.78 15.09
C ILE A 148 12.56 7.02 13.79
N SER A 149 12.20 5.73 13.86
CA SER A 149 12.11 4.86 12.69
C SER A 149 10.94 5.22 11.79
N ALA A 150 11.16 5.14 10.48
CA ALA A 150 10.13 5.33 9.48
C ALA A 150 9.03 4.25 9.59
N GLY A 151 9.43 3.00 9.83
CA GLY A 151 8.49 1.89 9.99
C GLY A 151 7.44 2.17 11.07
N TRP A 152 7.86 2.69 12.24
CA TRP A 152 6.93 3.04 13.30
C TRP A 152 6.12 4.29 13.02
N ALA A 153 6.68 5.29 12.31
CA ALA A 153 5.90 6.45 11.91
C ALA A 153 4.70 6.09 11.04
N PHE A 154 4.89 5.21 10.03
CA PHE A 154 3.78 4.70 9.23
C PHE A 154 2.84 3.80 10.03
N ARG A 155 3.39 2.91 10.86
CA ARG A 155 2.59 1.94 11.63
C ARG A 155 1.70 2.60 12.69
N LYS A 156 2.16 3.61 13.39
CA LYS A 156 1.39 4.32 14.41
C LYS A 156 0.13 4.97 13.84
N ALA A 157 0.25 5.65 12.69
CA ALA A 157 -0.92 6.22 12.01
C ALA A 157 -1.94 5.13 11.64
N GLN A 158 -1.48 3.97 11.15
CA GLN A 158 -2.35 2.83 10.86
C GLN A 158 -2.99 2.24 12.11
N THR A 159 -2.24 2.13 13.20
CA THR A 159 -2.75 1.62 14.50
C THR A 159 -3.85 2.52 15.03
N LEU A 160 -3.65 3.83 14.99
CA LEU A 160 -4.70 4.79 15.37
C LEU A 160 -5.93 4.68 14.47
N ALA A 161 -5.74 4.56 13.16
CA ALA A 161 -6.86 4.40 12.24
C ALA A 161 -7.66 3.11 12.51
N MET A 162 -7.02 2.04 12.97
CA MET A 162 -7.68 0.79 13.31
C MET A 162 -8.56 0.89 14.55
N THR A 163 -8.40 1.89 15.41
CA THR A 163 -9.29 2.08 16.58
C THR A 163 -10.71 2.45 16.19
N ASP A 164 -10.87 3.05 15.01
CA ASP A 164 -12.15 3.35 14.37
C ASP A 164 -11.98 3.44 12.87
N TYR A 165 -11.87 2.28 12.24
CA TYR A 165 -11.54 2.17 10.83
C TYR A 165 -12.51 2.95 9.94
N ARG A 166 -13.84 2.84 10.20
CA ARG A 166 -14.89 3.51 9.41
C ARG A 166 -14.74 5.04 9.41
N ALA A 167 -14.37 5.60 10.56
CA ALA A 167 -14.22 7.05 10.70
C ALA A 167 -12.86 7.55 10.17
N PHE A 168 -11.79 6.79 10.36
CA PHE A 168 -10.44 7.28 10.11
C PHE A 168 -9.86 6.87 8.75
N GLU A 169 -10.28 5.75 8.17
CA GLU A 169 -9.79 5.34 6.84
C GLU A 169 -10.00 6.42 5.77
N PRO A 170 -11.17 7.10 5.66
CA PRO A 170 -11.33 8.17 4.67
C PRO A 170 -10.36 9.34 4.87
N ILE A 171 -9.99 9.64 6.11
CA ILE A 171 -9.01 10.69 6.43
C ILE A 171 -7.62 10.27 5.95
N VAL A 172 -7.22 9.04 6.28
CA VAL A 172 -5.96 8.45 5.85
C VAL A 172 -5.85 8.42 4.33
N ARG A 173 -6.90 7.97 3.64
CA ARG A 173 -6.91 7.90 2.17
C ARG A 173 -6.82 9.27 1.52
N ARG A 174 -7.57 10.26 2.04
CA ARG A 174 -7.48 11.65 1.55
C ARG A 174 -6.04 12.16 1.53
N VAL A 175 -5.30 11.92 2.62
CA VAL A 175 -3.89 12.36 2.74
C VAL A 175 -3.00 11.59 1.75
N TRP A 176 -3.10 10.27 1.75
CA TRP A 176 -2.19 9.43 0.96
C TRP A 176 -2.51 9.42 -0.53
N ASP A 177 -3.78 9.48 -0.93
CA ASP A 177 -4.15 9.55 -2.35
C ASP A 177 -3.70 10.86 -3.00
N ALA A 178 -3.74 11.98 -2.24
CA ALA A 178 -3.19 13.25 -2.72
C ALA A 178 -1.67 13.16 -2.88
N TRP A 179 -0.98 12.64 -1.86
CA TRP A 179 0.46 12.51 -1.87
C TRP A 179 0.96 11.56 -2.98
N GLU A 180 0.30 10.44 -3.21
CA GLU A 180 0.68 9.49 -4.26
C GLU A 180 0.56 10.08 -5.67
N ARG A 181 -0.48 10.88 -5.93
CA ARG A 181 -0.59 11.61 -7.20
C ARG A 181 0.58 12.58 -7.41
N GLU A 182 0.90 13.35 -6.38
CA GLU A 182 2.07 14.26 -6.40
C GLU A 182 3.38 13.50 -6.61
N ALA A 183 3.52 12.33 -5.96
CA ALA A 183 4.69 11.47 -6.09
C ALA A 183 4.83 10.86 -7.50
N GLU A 184 3.75 10.41 -8.14
CA GLU A 184 3.79 9.94 -9.54
C GLU A 184 4.27 11.04 -10.50
N GLU A 185 3.76 12.25 -10.35
CA GLU A 185 4.22 13.39 -11.15
C GLU A 185 5.68 13.73 -10.88
N ARG A 186 6.10 13.66 -9.61
CA ARG A 186 7.49 13.91 -9.21
C ARG A 186 8.43 12.85 -9.80
N VAL A 187 8.06 11.57 -9.74
CA VAL A 187 8.82 10.48 -10.38
C VAL A 187 9.00 10.74 -11.86
N ASN A 188 7.95 11.14 -12.58
CA ASN A 188 8.05 11.46 -14.00
C ASN A 188 9.01 12.65 -14.27
N ARG A 189 8.92 13.73 -13.47
CA ARG A 189 9.85 14.88 -13.60
C ARG A 189 11.30 14.47 -13.33
N ILE A 190 11.53 13.65 -12.32
CA ILE A 190 12.88 13.13 -11.98
C ILE A 190 13.42 12.29 -13.14
N GLN A 191 12.64 11.39 -13.72
CA GLN A 191 13.03 10.57 -14.86
C GLN A 191 13.45 11.39 -16.05
N ILE A 192 12.66 12.41 -16.42
CA ILE A 192 12.99 13.33 -17.52
C ILE A 192 14.28 14.09 -17.21
N ARG A 193 14.40 14.67 -16.03
CA ARG A 193 15.57 15.46 -15.66
C ARG A 193 16.84 14.63 -15.56
N TYR A 194 16.77 13.46 -14.94
CA TYR A 194 17.91 12.53 -14.85
C TYR A 194 18.40 12.12 -16.23
N THR A 195 17.51 11.75 -17.14
CA THR A 195 17.86 11.34 -18.50
C THR A 195 18.60 12.47 -19.25
N ALA A 196 18.16 13.71 -19.08
CA ALA A 196 18.87 14.85 -19.69
C ALA A 196 20.22 15.19 -19.01
N LEU A 197 20.36 14.89 -17.72
CA LEU A 197 21.60 15.13 -16.98
C LEU A 197 22.65 14.05 -17.26
N VAL A 198 22.25 12.78 -17.34
CA VAL A 198 23.18 11.66 -17.53
C VAL A 198 23.93 11.74 -18.88
N GLU A 199 23.33 12.37 -19.89
CA GLU A 199 23.97 12.64 -21.16
C GLU A 199 25.16 13.62 -21.05
N LYS A 200 25.17 14.46 -20.01
CA LYS A 200 26.19 15.48 -19.76
C LYS A 200 27.20 15.04 -18.71
N SER A 201 26.71 14.52 -17.61
CA SER A 201 27.50 14.06 -16.46
C SER A 201 26.72 13.02 -15.64
N VAL A 202 27.24 11.81 -15.60
CA VAL A 202 26.69 10.73 -14.76
C VAL A 202 26.74 11.11 -13.27
N GLU A 203 27.83 11.76 -12.85
CA GLU A 203 28.01 12.15 -11.46
C GLU A 203 27.01 13.23 -11.02
N GLU A 204 26.72 14.20 -11.88
CA GLU A 204 25.71 15.23 -11.61
C GLU A 204 24.30 14.62 -11.58
N ALA A 205 24.00 13.71 -12.51
CA ALA A 205 22.73 12.99 -12.56
C ALA A 205 22.51 12.16 -11.29
N ASP A 206 23.53 11.43 -10.84
CA ASP A 206 23.47 10.60 -9.62
C ASP A 206 23.28 11.45 -8.36
N ARG A 207 23.97 12.58 -8.26
CA ARG A 207 23.77 13.53 -7.14
C ARG A 207 22.36 14.10 -7.13
N PHE A 208 21.84 14.48 -8.30
CA PHE A 208 20.46 14.95 -8.44
C PHE A 208 19.47 13.87 -8.00
N LEU A 209 19.63 12.63 -8.49
CA LEU A 209 18.74 11.53 -8.16
C LEU A 209 18.73 11.24 -6.66
N GLN A 210 19.92 11.22 -6.04
CA GLN A 210 20.03 10.97 -4.58
C GLN A 210 19.30 12.06 -3.79
N LEU A 211 19.53 13.33 -4.13
CA LEU A 211 18.87 14.45 -3.46
C LEU A 211 17.34 14.38 -3.57
N GLU A 212 16.83 14.05 -4.74
CA GLU A 212 15.38 13.93 -4.95
C GLU A 212 14.80 12.69 -4.27
N SER A 213 15.55 11.58 -4.22
CA SER A 213 15.15 10.37 -3.49
C SER A 213 15.03 10.65 -1.98
N ASP A 214 16.02 11.33 -1.40
CA ASP A 214 16.00 11.71 0.01
C ASP A 214 14.79 12.62 0.33
N ARG A 215 14.54 13.61 -0.52
CA ARG A 215 13.40 14.53 -0.36
C ARG A 215 12.05 13.84 -0.41
N ILE A 216 11.88 12.83 -1.27
CA ILE A 216 10.64 12.05 -1.35
C ILE A 216 10.42 11.26 -0.05
N LEU A 217 11.45 10.59 0.41
CA LEU A 217 11.40 9.76 1.61
C LEU A 217 11.15 10.61 2.88
N GLU A 218 11.84 11.74 3.01
CA GLU A 218 11.66 12.67 4.13
C GLU A 218 10.28 13.32 4.14
N ASP A 219 9.74 13.68 2.97
CA ASP A 219 8.38 14.22 2.86
C ASP A 219 7.33 13.18 3.25
N ALA A 220 7.45 11.94 2.78
CA ALA A 220 6.56 10.85 3.17
C ALA A 220 6.58 10.61 4.69
N LEU A 221 7.76 10.61 5.30
CA LEU A 221 7.93 10.45 6.74
C LEU A 221 7.31 11.61 7.52
N THR A 222 7.50 12.83 7.06
CA THR A 222 6.91 14.04 7.67
C THR A 222 5.39 13.98 7.62
N ARG A 223 4.82 13.55 6.48
CA ARG A 223 3.38 13.37 6.33
C ARG A 223 2.83 12.26 7.23
N ALA A 224 3.57 11.15 7.39
CA ALA A 224 3.17 10.06 8.30
C ALA A 224 3.04 10.53 9.75
N ARG A 225 4.01 11.33 10.23
CA ARG A 225 3.99 11.91 11.57
C ARG A 225 2.87 12.95 11.74
N ALA A 226 2.64 13.77 10.74
CA ALA A 226 1.53 14.73 10.76
C ALA A 226 0.17 14.01 10.82
N LEU A 227 0.01 12.93 10.05
CA LEU A 227 -1.20 12.12 10.06
C LEU A 227 -1.40 11.42 11.41
N GLU A 228 -0.33 10.88 12.02
CA GLU A 228 -0.37 10.33 13.39
C GLU A 228 -0.94 11.35 14.38
N ASN A 229 -0.43 12.59 14.35
CA ASN A 229 -0.88 13.67 15.23
C ASN A 229 -2.35 14.08 14.95
N GLU A 230 -2.76 14.13 13.68
CA GLU A 230 -4.15 14.42 13.30
C GLU A 230 -5.09 13.37 13.87
N LEU A 231 -4.79 12.09 13.64
CA LEU A 231 -5.61 10.97 14.12
C LEU A 231 -5.66 10.90 15.65
N MET A 232 -4.53 11.13 16.33
CA MET A 232 -4.48 11.20 17.79
C MET A 232 -5.36 12.32 18.32
N THR A 233 -5.32 13.50 17.70
CA THR A 233 -6.15 14.64 18.08
C THR A 233 -7.65 14.31 17.92
N LEU A 234 -8.03 13.71 16.80
CA LEU A 234 -9.41 13.31 16.54
C LEU A 234 -9.90 12.24 17.51
N LEU A 235 -9.06 11.25 17.80
CA LEU A 235 -9.35 10.19 18.75
C LEU A 235 -9.54 10.78 20.17
N THR A 236 -8.66 11.68 20.59
CA THR A 236 -8.76 12.37 21.89
C THR A 236 -10.07 13.15 22.02
N ARG A 237 -10.44 13.89 20.98
CA ARG A 237 -11.74 14.62 20.97
C ARG A 237 -12.92 13.67 21.04
N LYS A 238 -12.87 12.54 20.33
CA LYS A 238 -13.92 11.53 20.36
C LYS A 238 -14.07 10.90 21.75
N ILE A 239 -12.96 10.59 22.43
CA ILE A 239 -12.97 10.07 23.80
C ILE A 239 -13.53 11.13 24.76
N SER A 240 -13.09 12.38 24.67
CA SER A 240 -13.59 13.48 25.52
C SER A 240 -15.10 13.68 25.37
N ALA A 241 -15.61 13.61 24.13
CA ALA A 241 -17.05 13.73 23.88
C ALA A 241 -17.87 12.54 24.43
N LYS A 242 -17.23 11.35 24.53
CA LYS A 242 -17.89 10.16 25.08
C LYS A 242 -18.04 10.21 26.62
N PHE A 243 -17.17 10.95 27.28
CA PHE A 243 -17.16 11.09 28.73
C PHE A 243 -17.28 12.55 29.15
N PRO A 244 -18.44 13.20 28.91
CA PRO A 244 -18.64 14.58 29.32
C PRO A 244 -18.77 14.66 30.84
N PHE A 245 -18.03 15.56 31.48
CA PHE A 245 -18.18 15.85 32.89
C PHE A 245 -19.14 17.05 33.03
N ASN A 246 -20.26 16.82 33.71
CA ASN A 246 -21.18 17.90 34.03
C ASN A 246 -20.56 18.75 35.15
N GLY A 247 -20.22 19.99 34.91
CA GLY A 247 -19.77 20.95 35.90
C GLY A 247 -18.28 21.34 35.85
N ALA A 248 -17.61 21.18 34.71
CA ALA A 248 -16.31 21.81 34.47
C ALA A 248 -16.45 23.08 33.68
#